data_b2025295539b190355510cf0a634e57b
#
_entry.id   b2025295539b190355510cf0a634e57b
#
_cell.length_a   1.000
_cell.length_b   1.000
_cell.length_c   1.000
_cell.angle_alpha   90.00
_cell.angle_beta   90.00
_cell.angle_gamma   90.00
#
_symmetry.space_group_name_H-M   'P 1'
#
loop_
_entity.id
_entity.type
_entity.pdbx_description
1 polymer ?
#
loop_
_entity_poly.entity_id
_entity_poly.type
_entity_poly.pdbx_seq_one_letter_code
_entity_poly.pdbx_strand_id
1 'polypeptide(L)'
;MNKQSLAYVTLALAIAFAAAPLVTEPFTGYSASQLPYPQPDPVIQPIGPAFSIWIVIYLWLIVGAGFGALRAADGSSWHEMRKPLSISLAIGVCWLWVANASPILATVLILAMTITAILAMRRAGRRKRIWKRGPIGLYAGWLTAASAVSISIVVPGYGLMNPQIAGVICLVAALAVAWVVQSRHPTASTYTIAVCWAIGGIVINQWGSDNWLIVALAGLGWIALALRGLSGAGLINTTQ
;
A
#
# COMPACT_ATOMS: atom_id res chain seq x y z
N MET A 1 15.99 -15.92 16.14
CA MET A 1 16.59 -15.98 14.80
C MET A 1 17.74 -14.97 14.76
N ASN A 2 18.92 -15.36 14.27
CA ASN A 2 20.05 -14.44 14.17
C ASN A 2 19.81 -13.42 13.03
N LYS A 3 20.64 -12.35 12.98
CA LYS A 3 20.46 -11.24 12.01
C LYS A 3 20.58 -11.71 10.56
N GLN A 4 21.50 -12.63 10.31
CA GLN A 4 21.76 -13.15 8.97
C GLN A 4 20.61 -14.06 8.49
N SER A 5 20.15 -15.00 9.35
CA SER A 5 18.99 -15.84 9.00
C SER A 5 17.75 -15.02 8.68
N LEU A 6 17.46 -13.96 9.46
CA LEU A 6 16.33 -13.08 9.19
C LEU A 6 16.49 -12.31 7.85
N ALA A 7 17.74 -11.99 7.46
CA ALA A 7 17.99 -11.33 6.19
C ALA A 7 17.63 -12.23 4.99
N TYR A 8 18.05 -13.48 5.02
CA TYR A 8 17.72 -14.45 3.98
C TYR A 8 16.23 -14.82 3.98
N VAL A 9 15.60 -14.97 5.15
CA VAL A 9 14.14 -15.18 5.25
C VAL A 9 13.38 -14.02 4.62
N THR A 10 13.78 -12.75 4.90
CA THR A 10 13.13 -11.58 4.28
C THR A 10 13.28 -11.58 2.76
N LEU A 11 14.44 -11.96 2.24
CA LEU A 11 14.68 -12.08 0.80
C LEU A 11 13.82 -13.20 0.19
N ALA A 12 13.79 -14.37 0.80
CA ALA A 12 12.95 -15.48 0.34
C ALA A 12 11.47 -15.11 0.31
N LEU A 13 10.98 -14.42 1.34
CA LEU A 13 9.60 -13.94 1.40
C LEU A 13 9.32 -12.87 0.33
N ALA A 14 10.27 -11.98 0.03
CA ALA A 14 10.09 -10.99 -1.03
C ALA A 14 9.99 -11.65 -2.42
N ILE A 15 10.79 -12.70 -2.65
CA ILE A 15 10.73 -13.49 -3.89
C ILE A 15 9.39 -14.26 -3.95
N ALA A 16 9.00 -14.94 -2.87
CA ALA A 16 7.75 -15.69 -2.80
C ALA A 16 6.54 -14.79 -3.00
N PHE A 17 6.53 -13.59 -2.40
CA PHE A 17 5.47 -12.60 -2.58
C PHE A 17 5.34 -12.13 -4.03
N ALA A 18 6.46 -11.88 -4.71
CA ALA A 18 6.46 -11.51 -6.12
C ALA A 18 6.06 -12.67 -7.05
N ALA A 19 6.33 -13.91 -6.64
CA ALA A 19 5.95 -15.11 -7.40
C ALA A 19 4.49 -15.53 -7.16
N ALA A 20 3.85 -15.11 -6.06
CA ALA A 20 2.48 -15.50 -5.72
C ALA A 20 1.47 -15.27 -6.86
N PRO A 21 1.48 -14.13 -7.59
CA PRO A 21 0.57 -13.93 -8.72
C PRO A 21 0.76 -14.88 -9.90
N LEU A 22 1.93 -15.56 -9.99
CA LEU A 22 2.22 -16.50 -11.07
C LEU A 22 1.66 -17.90 -10.82
N VAL A 23 1.31 -18.20 -9.57
CA VAL A 23 0.84 -19.51 -9.11
C VAL A 23 -0.56 -19.48 -8.50
N THR A 24 -1.22 -18.32 -8.54
CA THR A 24 -2.60 -18.12 -8.11
C THR A 24 -3.48 -17.70 -9.28
N GLU A 25 -4.78 -17.92 -9.15
CA GLU A 25 -5.72 -17.32 -10.09
C GLU A 25 -5.63 -15.79 -10.06
N PRO A 26 -5.71 -15.12 -11.21
CA PRO A 26 -5.66 -13.66 -11.28
C PRO A 26 -6.77 -13.05 -10.42
N PHE A 27 -6.39 -12.15 -9.51
CA PHE A 27 -7.36 -11.39 -8.74
C PHE A 27 -7.71 -10.09 -9.49
N THR A 28 -8.92 -10.03 -10.02
CA THR A 28 -9.44 -8.87 -10.76
C THR A 28 -10.45 -8.05 -9.94
N GLY A 29 -10.59 -8.34 -8.66
CA GLY A 29 -11.60 -7.81 -7.74
C GLY A 29 -12.47 -8.93 -7.20
N TYR A 30 -13.32 -8.60 -6.22
CA TYR A 30 -14.25 -9.60 -5.66
C TYR A 30 -15.37 -9.92 -6.65
N SER A 31 -15.66 -11.20 -6.84
CA SER A 31 -16.74 -11.66 -7.72
C SER A 31 -18.12 -11.37 -7.12
N ALA A 32 -19.13 -11.30 -7.98
CA ALA A 32 -20.51 -11.08 -7.55
C ALA A 32 -21.02 -12.13 -6.54
N SER A 33 -20.49 -13.37 -6.62
CA SER A 33 -20.88 -14.47 -5.73
C SER A 33 -20.22 -14.41 -4.34
N GLN A 34 -19.20 -13.59 -4.16
CA GLN A 34 -18.47 -13.47 -2.89
C GLN A 34 -19.11 -12.49 -1.90
N LEU A 35 -20.01 -11.63 -2.38
CA LEU A 35 -20.64 -10.57 -1.59
C LEU A 35 -22.16 -10.69 -1.69
N PRO A 36 -22.90 -10.58 -0.55
CA PRO A 36 -24.37 -10.56 -0.55
C PRO A 36 -24.95 -9.45 -1.45
N TYR A 37 -24.28 -8.30 -1.51
CA TYR A 37 -24.61 -7.17 -2.37
C TYR A 37 -23.41 -6.89 -3.29
N PRO A 38 -23.40 -7.37 -4.54
CA PRO A 38 -22.30 -7.19 -5.46
C PRO A 38 -21.90 -5.72 -5.66
N GLN A 39 -20.60 -5.46 -5.74
CA GLN A 39 -20.03 -4.13 -5.95
C GLN A 39 -19.22 -4.12 -7.27
N PRO A 40 -19.88 -4.06 -8.46
CA PRO A 40 -19.20 -4.15 -9.75
C PRO A 40 -18.28 -2.95 -10.01
N ASP A 41 -18.70 -1.76 -9.58
CA ASP A 41 -17.97 -0.49 -9.80
C ASP A 41 -17.69 0.21 -8.47
N PRO A 42 -16.64 -0.22 -7.73
CA PRO A 42 -16.33 0.38 -6.44
C PRO A 42 -15.93 1.85 -6.56
N VAL A 43 -16.55 2.69 -5.72
CA VAL A 43 -16.50 4.17 -5.81
C VAL A 43 -15.09 4.75 -5.74
N ILE A 44 -14.16 4.11 -5.01
CA ILE A 44 -12.78 4.59 -4.86
C ILE A 44 -11.74 3.61 -5.44
N GLN A 45 -12.14 2.77 -6.39
CA GLN A 45 -11.20 1.88 -7.07
C GLN A 45 -10.33 2.68 -8.05
N PRO A 46 -8.99 2.54 -8.00
CA PRO A 46 -8.12 3.09 -9.03
C PRO A 46 -8.35 2.40 -10.38
N ILE A 47 -8.11 3.12 -11.47
CA ILE A 47 -8.15 2.56 -12.82
C ILE A 47 -7.19 1.36 -12.96
N GLY A 48 -7.59 0.35 -13.77
CA GLY A 48 -6.82 -0.89 -13.95
C GLY A 48 -5.31 -0.72 -14.17
N PRO A 49 -4.84 0.16 -15.07
CA PRO A 49 -3.41 0.42 -15.27
C PRO A 49 -2.66 0.88 -14.02
N ALA A 50 -3.32 1.47 -13.02
CA ALA A 50 -2.68 1.88 -11.77
C ALA A 50 -2.09 0.69 -10.99
N PHE A 51 -2.63 -0.51 -11.17
CA PHE A 51 -2.12 -1.73 -10.53
C PHE A 51 -0.75 -2.20 -11.07
N SER A 52 -0.28 -1.63 -12.20
CA SER A 52 1.09 -1.87 -12.70
C SER A 52 2.19 -1.48 -11.70
N ILE A 53 1.88 -0.64 -10.71
CA ILE A 53 2.79 -0.29 -9.62
C ILE A 53 3.31 -1.53 -8.87
N TRP A 54 2.56 -2.65 -8.86
CA TRP A 54 3.00 -3.89 -8.25
C TRP A 54 4.31 -4.42 -8.84
N ILE A 55 4.53 -4.25 -10.15
CA ILE A 55 5.78 -4.67 -10.82
C ILE A 55 6.96 -3.96 -10.16
N VAL A 56 6.83 -2.63 -9.97
CA VAL A 56 7.90 -1.83 -9.36
C VAL A 56 8.08 -2.21 -7.88
N ILE A 57 6.98 -2.43 -7.14
CA ILE A 57 7.01 -2.83 -5.73
C ILE A 57 7.74 -4.16 -5.59
N TYR A 58 7.36 -5.19 -6.35
CA TYR A 58 7.97 -6.52 -6.27
C TYR A 58 9.46 -6.48 -6.59
N LEU A 59 9.83 -5.91 -7.72
CA LEU A 59 11.24 -5.83 -8.13
C LEU A 59 12.07 -5.07 -7.11
N TRP A 60 11.58 -3.94 -6.64
CA TRP A 60 12.33 -3.10 -5.70
C TRP A 60 12.44 -3.71 -4.30
N LEU A 61 11.41 -4.45 -3.83
CA LEU A 61 11.48 -5.21 -2.59
C LEU A 61 12.51 -6.33 -2.67
N ILE A 62 12.55 -7.10 -3.78
CA ILE A 62 13.55 -8.16 -4.00
C ILE A 62 14.96 -7.58 -4.00
N VAL A 63 15.19 -6.55 -4.81
CA VAL A 63 16.51 -5.92 -4.93
C VAL A 63 16.95 -5.30 -3.59
N GLY A 64 16.04 -4.62 -2.88
CA GLY A 64 16.31 -4.06 -1.56
C GLY A 64 16.63 -5.13 -0.50
N ALA A 65 15.83 -6.21 -0.46
CA ALA A 65 16.08 -7.33 0.45
C ALA A 65 17.39 -8.06 0.12
N GLY A 66 17.68 -8.27 -1.18
CA GLY A 66 18.93 -8.85 -1.67
C GLY A 66 20.15 -8.03 -1.28
N PHE A 67 20.12 -6.71 -1.52
CA PHE A 67 21.18 -5.82 -1.05
C PHE A 67 21.37 -5.93 0.47
N GLY A 68 20.26 -5.96 1.22
CA GLY A 68 20.29 -6.10 2.67
C GLY A 68 20.88 -7.42 3.14
N ALA A 69 20.60 -8.54 2.47
CA ALA A 69 21.13 -9.86 2.80
C ALA A 69 22.63 -9.97 2.50
N LEU A 70 23.06 -9.47 1.33
CA LEU A 70 24.43 -9.65 0.85
C LEU A 70 25.42 -8.61 1.39
N ARG A 71 24.99 -7.38 1.66
CA ARG A 71 25.86 -6.25 1.98
C ARG A 71 25.62 -5.61 3.35
N ALA A 72 24.59 -6.02 4.08
CA ALA A 72 24.17 -5.38 5.32
C ALA A 72 23.41 -6.34 6.26
N ALA A 73 23.79 -7.62 6.28
CA ALA A 73 23.11 -8.63 7.08
C ALA A 73 23.07 -8.26 8.59
N ASP A 74 24.18 -7.75 9.14
CA ASP A 74 24.36 -7.46 10.55
C ASP A 74 23.95 -6.05 10.98
N GLY A 75 23.55 -5.21 10.04
CA GLY A 75 23.16 -3.82 10.33
C GLY A 75 21.92 -3.73 11.23
N SER A 76 22.03 -2.98 12.35
CA SER A 76 20.93 -2.87 13.34
C SER A 76 19.63 -2.35 12.72
N SER A 77 19.68 -1.25 11.98
CA SER A 77 18.48 -0.68 11.32
C SER A 77 17.90 -1.59 10.23
N TRP A 78 18.71 -2.46 9.64
CA TRP A 78 18.24 -3.49 8.73
C TRP A 78 17.50 -4.59 9.50
N HIS A 79 18.06 -5.02 10.62
CA HIS A 79 17.46 -6.06 11.46
C HIS A 79 16.10 -5.64 12.03
N GLU A 80 16.02 -4.40 12.53
CA GLU A 80 14.78 -3.88 13.13
C GLU A 80 13.62 -3.78 12.11
N MET A 81 13.89 -3.37 10.88
CA MET A 81 12.86 -3.27 9.85
C MET A 81 12.44 -4.62 9.28
N ARG A 82 13.36 -5.62 9.27
CA ARG A 82 13.08 -6.95 8.69
C ARG A 82 11.96 -7.67 9.41
N LYS A 83 11.86 -7.57 10.74
CA LYS A 83 10.83 -8.25 11.52
C LYS A 83 9.42 -7.90 11.03
N PRO A 84 8.97 -6.63 11.07
CA PRO A 84 7.65 -6.29 10.57
C PRO A 84 7.51 -6.46 9.05
N LEU A 85 8.58 -6.26 8.27
CA LEU A 85 8.55 -6.48 6.83
C LEU A 85 8.29 -7.96 6.50
N SER A 86 8.99 -8.87 7.16
CA SER A 86 8.79 -10.32 6.93
C SER A 86 7.38 -10.76 7.29
N ILE A 87 6.77 -10.19 8.33
CA ILE A 87 5.36 -10.47 8.66
C ILE A 87 4.45 -10.01 7.53
N SER A 88 4.63 -8.75 7.06
CA SER A 88 3.84 -8.22 5.96
C SER A 88 3.96 -9.05 4.68
N LEU A 89 5.19 -9.44 4.32
CA LEU A 89 5.45 -10.25 3.13
C LEU A 89 4.89 -11.67 3.25
N ALA A 90 5.01 -12.30 4.43
CA ALA A 90 4.46 -13.63 4.68
C ALA A 90 2.93 -13.65 4.52
N ILE A 91 2.24 -12.65 5.06
CA ILE A 91 0.80 -12.47 4.83
C ILE A 91 0.53 -12.25 3.34
N GLY A 92 1.34 -11.41 2.68
CA GLY A 92 1.21 -11.09 1.26
C GLY A 92 1.35 -12.28 0.33
N VAL A 93 2.23 -13.25 0.67
CA VAL A 93 2.37 -14.51 -0.08
C VAL A 93 1.04 -15.25 -0.18
N CYS A 94 0.26 -15.29 0.90
CA CYS A 94 -1.01 -16.04 0.95
C CYS A 94 -2.22 -15.17 0.56
N TRP A 95 -2.05 -13.84 0.46
CA TRP A 95 -3.17 -12.91 0.35
C TRP A 95 -4.07 -13.15 -0.85
N LEU A 96 -3.49 -13.46 -2.03
CA LEU A 96 -4.26 -13.69 -3.27
C LEU A 96 -5.20 -14.91 -3.15
N TRP A 97 -4.73 -16.03 -2.55
CA TRP A 97 -5.60 -17.18 -2.31
C TRP A 97 -6.75 -16.83 -1.37
N VAL A 98 -6.45 -16.06 -0.32
CA VAL A 98 -7.47 -15.64 0.63
C VAL A 98 -8.45 -14.65 -0.01
N ALA A 99 -7.98 -13.74 -0.87
CA ALA A 99 -8.83 -12.77 -1.56
C ALA A 99 -9.82 -13.44 -2.52
N ASN A 100 -9.38 -14.50 -3.21
CA ASN A 100 -10.24 -15.31 -4.06
C ASN A 100 -11.25 -16.15 -3.26
N ALA A 101 -11.01 -16.39 -1.96
CA ALA A 101 -11.87 -17.19 -1.11
C ALA A 101 -12.80 -16.37 -0.19
N SER A 102 -12.31 -15.27 0.41
CA SER A 102 -13.03 -14.50 1.44
C SER A 102 -12.68 -13.02 1.44
N PRO A 103 -13.59 -12.14 1.00
CA PRO A 103 -13.39 -10.69 1.01
C PRO A 103 -13.12 -10.14 2.42
N ILE A 104 -13.83 -10.64 3.45
CA ILE A 104 -13.63 -10.18 4.84
C ILE A 104 -12.22 -10.50 5.31
N LEU A 105 -11.81 -11.77 5.17
CA LEU A 105 -10.48 -12.19 5.64
C LEU A 105 -9.37 -11.49 4.87
N ALA A 106 -9.53 -11.31 3.55
CA ALA A 106 -8.59 -10.55 2.73
C ALA A 106 -8.45 -9.10 3.20
N THR A 107 -9.57 -8.46 3.61
CA THR A 107 -9.57 -7.10 4.16
C THR A 107 -8.83 -7.02 5.50
N VAL A 108 -9.03 -7.98 6.39
CA VAL A 108 -8.28 -8.06 7.66
C VAL A 108 -6.78 -8.25 7.40
N LEU A 109 -6.44 -9.14 6.48
CA LEU A 109 -5.04 -9.42 6.14
C LEU A 109 -4.34 -8.22 5.48
N ILE A 110 -5.01 -7.50 4.56
CA ILE A 110 -4.39 -6.32 3.92
C ILE A 110 -4.18 -5.18 4.93
N LEU A 111 -5.06 -5.03 5.92
CA LEU A 111 -4.86 -4.11 7.04
C LEU A 111 -3.63 -4.50 7.89
N ALA A 112 -3.48 -5.78 8.21
CA ALA A 112 -2.31 -6.29 8.92
C ALA A 112 -1.01 -6.08 8.12
N MET A 113 -1.05 -6.32 6.80
CA MET A 113 0.05 -6.02 5.89
C MET A 113 0.41 -4.53 5.92
N THR A 114 -0.59 -3.65 5.84
CA THR A 114 -0.40 -2.19 5.85
C THR A 114 0.27 -1.71 7.14
N ILE A 115 -0.26 -2.14 8.29
CA ILE A 115 0.30 -1.78 9.60
C ILE A 115 1.76 -2.24 9.72
N THR A 116 2.04 -3.49 9.37
CA THR A 116 3.39 -4.06 9.46
C THR A 116 4.35 -3.45 8.45
N ALA A 117 3.90 -3.09 7.23
CA ALA A 117 4.69 -2.38 6.23
C ALA A 117 5.04 -0.95 6.69
N ILE A 118 4.09 -0.20 7.26
CA ILE A 118 4.35 1.13 7.84
C ILE A 118 5.34 1.03 9.00
N LEU A 119 5.20 0.03 9.88
CA LEU A 119 6.16 -0.21 10.97
C LEU A 119 7.56 -0.52 10.43
N ALA A 120 7.66 -1.33 9.37
CA ALA A 120 8.93 -1.62 8.70
C ALA A 120 9.57 -0.35 8.12
N MET A 121 8.79 0.47 7.41
CA MET A 121 9.24 1.74 6.85
C MET A 121 9.76 2.69 7.94
N ARG A 122 9.07 2.79 9.08
CA ARG A 122 9.49 3.60 10.23
C ARG A 122 10.84 3.15 10.79
N ARG A 123 11.07 1.84 10.90
CA ARG A 123 12.31 1.23 11.43
C ARG A 123 13.46 1.22 10.42
N ALA A 124 13.19 1.44 9.14
CA ALA A 124 14.20 1.40 8.08
C ALA A 124 15.28 2.53 8.21
N GLY A 125 15.00 3.59 8.99
CA GLY A 125 15.93 4.70 9.18
C GLY A 125 16.17 5.52 7.90
N ARG A 126 17.10 6.51 7.98
CA ARG A 126 17.34 7.45 6.88
C ARG A 126 18.51 7.07 5.96
N ARG A 127 19.44 6.21 6.43
CA ARG A 127 20.60 5.78 5.65
C ARG A 127 20.22 4.77 4.56
N LYS A 128 20.86 4.84 3.40
CA LYS A 128 20.64 3.94 2.24
C LYS A 128 19.15 3.85 1.85
N ARG A 129 18.51 5.02 1.68
CA ARG A 129 17.06 5.14 1.41
C ARG A 129 16.60 4.29 0.23
N ILE A 130 17.33 4.30 -0.87
CA ILE A 130 16.99 3.58 -2.11
C ILE A 130 16.84 2.08 -1.87
N TRP A 131 17.67 1.50 -1.02
CA TRP A 131 17.70 0.05 -0.78
C TRP A 131 16.79 -0.42 0.36
N LYS A 132 16.41 0.49 1.27
CA LYS A 132 15.59 0.18 2.45
C LYS A 132 14.23 0.85 2.40
N ARG A 133 14.23 2.14 2.73
CA ARG A 133 13.02 2.93 2.96
C ARG A 133 12.24 3.17 1.68
N GLY A 134 12.91 3.26 0.53
CA GLY A 134 12.31 3.47 -0.78
C GLY A 134 11.30 2.36 -1.13
N PRO A 135 11.75 1.11 -1.28
CA PRO A 135 10.84 0.01 -1.63
C PRO A 135 9.76 -0.22 -0.59
N ILE A 136 10.11 -0.18 0.72
CA ILE A 136 9.13 -0.37 1.80
C ILE A 136 8.11 0.77 1.83
N GLY A 137 8.55 2.02 1.57
CA GLY A 137 7.65 3.18 1.50
C GLY A 137 6.66 3.07 0.36
N LEU A 138 7.13 2.70 -0.84
CA LEU A 138 6.26 2.49 -2.00
C LEU A 138 5.20 1.41 -1.71
N TYR A 139 5.64 0.29 -1.16
CA TYR A 139 4.77 -0.82 -0.76
C TYR A 139 3.74 -0.39 0.30
N ALA A 140 4.19 0.25 1.40
CA ALA A 140 3.31 0.70 2.47
C ALA A 140 2.28 1.75 2.02
N GLY A 141 2.68 2.68 1.14
CA GLY A 141 1.77 3.68 0.58
C GLY A 141 0.70 3.06 -0.31
N TRP A 142 1.09 2.11 -1.18
CA TRP A 142 0.13 1.37 -2.00
C TRP A 142 -0.84 0.55 -1.14
N LEU A 143 -0.35 -0.16 -0.11
CA LEU A 143 -1.19 -0.91 0.82
C LEU A 143 -2.17 -0.01 1.58
N THR A 144 -1.79 1.23 1.92
CA THR A 144 -2.69 2.19 2.57
C THR A 144 -3.91 2.47 1.69
N ALA A 145 -3.70 2.74 0.41
CA ALA A 145 -4.79 2.93 -0.55
C ALA A 145 -5.60 1.64 -0.76
N ALA A 146 -4.92 0.52 -0.96
CA ALA A 146 -5.57 -0.78 -1.18
C ALA A 146 -6.44 -1.22 0.01
N SER A 147 -6.02 -0.92 1.24
CA SER A 147 -6.82 -1.15 2.45
C SER A 147 -8.12 -0.35 2.45
N ALA A 148 -8.05 0.93 2.07
CA ALA A 148 -9.25 1.77 1.97
C ALA A 148 -10.21 1.26 0.89
N VAL A 149 -9.68 0.88 -0.27
CA VAL A 149 -10.47 0.26 -1.36
C VAL A 149 -11.15 -1.02 -0.86
N SER A 150 -10.40 -1.92 -0.20
CA SER A 150 -10.95 -3.19 0.30
C SER A 150 -12.09 -2.97 1.29
N ILE A 151 -11.95 -2.04 2.24
CA ILE A 151 -13.02 -1.70 3.19
C ILE A 151 -14.23 -1.11 2.46
N SER A 152 -14.01 -0.20 1.49
CA SER A 152 -15.08 0.47 0.74
C SER A 152 -15.88 -0.48 -0.16
N ILE A 153 -15.37 -1.67 -0.43
CA ILE A 153 -16.07 -2.73 -1.15
C ILE A 153 -16.80 -3.66 -0.18
N VAL A 154 -16.11 -4.09 0.88
CA VAL A 154 -16.63 -5.11 1.79
C VAL A 154 -17.77 -4.56 2.65
N VAL A 155 -17.67 -3.34 3.18
CA VAL A 155 -18.70 -2.75 4.03
C VAL A 155 -20.06 -2.63 3.31
N PRO A 156 -20.17 -2.05 2.11
CA PRO A 156 -21.43 -2.04 1.37
C PRO A 156 -21.78 -3.42 0.78
N GLY A 157 -20.79 -4.24 0.46
CA GLY A 157 -21.01 -5.60 -0.02
C GLY A 157 -21.73 -6.51 0.96
N TYR A 158 -21.70 -6.19 2.26
CA TYR A 158 -22.48 -6.82 3.32
C TYR A 158 -23.70 -5.99 3.75
N GLY A 159 -24.06 -4.94 3.02
CA GLY A 159 -25.24 -4.12 3.29
C GLY A 159 -25.13 -3.21 4.52
N LEU A 160 -23.92 -3.02 5.06
CA LEU A 160 -23.70 -2.25 6.29
C LEU A 160 -23.74 -0.74 6.05
N MET A 161 -23.51 -0.29 4.82
CA MET A 161 -23.46 1.13 4.46
C MET A 161 -23.71 1.34 2.96
N ASN A 162 -24.18 2.52 2.60
CA ASN A 162 -24.28 2.92 1.20
C ASN A 162 -22.86 3.01 0.57
N PRO A 163 -22.66 2.51 -0.68
CA PRO A 163 -21.34 2.48 -1.33
C PRO A 163 -20.68 3.86 -1.44
N GLN A 164 -21.46 4.91 -1.73
CA GLN A 164 -20.96 6.28 -1.84
C GLN A 164 -20.43 6.81 -0.51
N ILE A 165 -21.19 6.57 0.58
CA ILE A 165 -20.79 6.98 1.93
C ILE A 165 -19.53 6.22 2.37
N ALA A 166 -19.50 4.91 2.13
CA ALA A 166 -18.33 4.08 2.42
C ALA A 166 -17.09 4.57 1.65
N GLY A 167 -17.24 4.90 0.36
CA GLY A 167 -16.17 5.45 -0.47
C GLY A 167 -15.62 6.76 0.09
N VAL A 168 -16.48 7.72 0.43
CA VAL A 168 -16.06 9.01 1.02
C VAL A 168 -15.32 8.81 2.34
N ILE A 169 -15.88 8.03 3.26
CA ILE A 169 -15.27 7.77 4.57
C ILE A 169 -13.89 7.10 4.40
N CYS A 170 -13.80 6.07 3.55
CA CYS A 170 -12.55 5.33 3.33
C CYS A 170 -11.49 6.21 2.65
N LEU A 171 -11.88 7.04 1.69
CA LEU A 171 -10.96 7.99 1.04
C LEU A 171 -10.42 9.01 2.04
N VAL A 172 -11.29 9.64 2.83
CA VAL A 172 -10.89 10.60 3.87
C VAL A 172 -10.00 9.94 4.92
N ALA A 173 -10.33 8.73 5.36
CA ALA A 173 -9.51 7.97 6.30
C ALA A 173 -8.11 7.65 5.73
N ALA A 174 -8.03 7.22 4.46
CA ALA A 174 -6.75 6.97 3.80
C ALA A 174 -5.90 8.24 3.68
N LEU A 175 -6.51 9.36 3.30
CA LEU A 175 -5.86 10.68 3.24
C LEU A 175 -5.35 11.11 4.63
N ALA A 176 -6.14 10.93 5.68
CA ALA A 176 -5.75 11.25 7.05
C ALA A 176 -4.55 10.38 7.51
N VAL A 177 -4.59 9.07 7.26
CA VAL A 177 -3.47 8.16 7.54
C VAL A 177 -2.23 8.60 6.77
N ALA A 178 -2.37 8.87 5.47
CA ALA A 178 -1.25 9.31 4.63
C ALA A 178 -0.65 10.63 5.12
N TRP A 179 -1.49 11.59 5.50
CA TRP A 179 -1.06 12.86 6.07
C TRP A 179 -0.27 12.66 7.37
N VAL A 180 -0.79 11.86 8.29
CA VAL A 180 -0.12 11.55 9.57
C VAL A 180 1.22 10.85 9.35
N VAL A 181 1.25 9.85 8.47
CA VAL A 181 2.49 9.11 8.14
C VAL A 181 3.52 10.05 7.52
N GLN A 182 3.13 10.85 6.53
CA GLN A 182 4.04 11.79 5.87
C GLN A 182 4.51 12.90 6.81
N SER A 183 3.65 13.41 7.71
CA SER A 183 4.03 14.42 8.69
C SER A 183 5.06 13.92 9.69
N ARG A 184 4.92 12.67 10.14
CA ARG A 184 5.88 12.04 11.06
C ARG A 184 7.15 11.54 10.38
N HIS A 185 7.09 11.29 9.07
CA HIS A 185 8.18 10.76 8.27
C HIS A 185 8.40 11.56 6.96
N PRO A 186 8.74 12.87 7.03
CA PRO A 186 8.79 13.75 5.86
C PRO A 186 9.71 13.24 4.75
N THR A 187 10.70 12.43 5.08
CA THR A 187 11.65 11.85 4.12
C THR A 187 11.20 10.51 3.50
N ALA A 188 9.95 10.08 3.73
CA ALA A 188 9.36 8.88 3.13
C ALA A 188 8.62 9.21 1.81
N SER A 189 9.31 9.89 0.89
CA SER A 189 8.72 10.39 -0.36
C SER A 189 8.06 9.29 -1.21
N THR A 190 8.61 8.08 -1.21
CA THR A 190 8.05 6.95 -1.97
C THR A 190 6.71 6.47 -1.43
N TYR A 191 6.46 6.63 -0.13
CA TYR A 191 5.15 6.38 0.47
C TYR A 191 4.11 7.35 -0.11
N THR A 192 4.42 8.64 -0.11
CA THR A 192 3.54 9.67 -0.69
C THR A 192 3.33 9.46 -2.19
N ILE A 193 4.39 9.12 -2.93
CA ILE A 193 4.29 8.81 -4.36
C ILE A 193 3.30 7.67 -4.60
N ALA A 194 3.34 6.59 -3.82
CA ALA A 194 2.41 5.47 -3.99
C ALA A 194 0.96 5.86 -3.68
N VAL A 195 0.73 6.63 -2.61
CA VAL A 195 -0.61 7.13 -2.28
C VAL A 195 -1.12 8.07 -3.36
N CYS A 196 -0.31 9.02 -3.82
CA CYS A 196 -0.67 9.94 -4.91
C CYS A 196 -0.94 9.18 -6.23
N TRP A 197 -0.17 8.12 -6.52
CA TRP A 197 -0.41 7.26 -7.67
C TRP A 197 -1.80 6.60 -7.61
N ALA A 198 -2.15 6.02 -6.46
CA ALA A 198 -3.47 5.41 -6.26
C ALA A 198 -4.61 6.45 -6.38
N ILE A 199 -4.47 7.60 -5.73
CA ILE A 199 -5.46 8.69 -5.80
C ILE A 199 -5.61 9.22 -7.23
N GLY A 200 -4.50 9.39 -7.96
CA GLY A 200 -4.53 9.75 -9.37
C GLY A 200 -5.31 8.75 -10.21
N GLY A 201 -5.11 7.45 -9.93
CA GLY A 201 -5.89 6.38 -10.54
C GLY A 201 -7.38 6.44 -10.21
N ILE A 202 -7.77 6.84 -8.99
CA ILE A 202 -9.17 7.05 -8.59
C ILE A 202 -9.76 8.24 -9.36
N VAL A 203 -9.05 9.37 -9.42
CA VAL A 203 -9.50 10.57 -10.17
C VAL A 203 -9.75 10.22 -11.63
N ILE A 204 -8.83 9.52 -12.28
CA ILE A 204 -8.98 9.12 -13.68
C ILE A 204 -10.18 8.17 -13.87
N ASN A 205 -10.33 7.20 -12.96
CA ASN A 205 -11.44 6.23 -13.05
C ASN A 205 -12.82 6.86 -12.86
N GLN A 206 -12.92 7.90 -12.02
CA GLN A 206 -14.17 8.60 -11.73
C GLN A 206 -14.38 9.85 -12.60
N TRP A 207 -13.42 10.18 -13.47
CA TRP A 207 -13.52 11.35 -14.35
C TRP A 207 -14.69 11.21 -15.33
N GLY A 208 -15.61 12.19 -15.31
CA GLY A 208 -16.81 12.15 -16.14
C GLY A 208 -17.98 11.32 -15.57
N SER A 209 -17.83 10.72 -14.40
CA SER A 209 -18.95 10.11 -13.65
C SER A 209 -19.69 11.17 -12.81
N ASP A 210 -20.86 10.78 -12.29
CA ASP A 210 -21.63 11.62 -11.36
C ASP A 210 -21.00 11.73 -9.97
N ASN A 211 -19.86 11.07 -9.73
CA ASN A 211 -19.15 11.02 -8.44
C ASN A 211 -18.21 12.23 -8.24
N TRP A 212 -18.65 13.43 -8.65
CA TRP A 212 -17.85 14.67 -8.55
C TRP A 212 -17.28 14.92 -7.15
N LEU A 213 -17.98 14.52 -6.09
CA LEU A 213 -17.50 14.65 -4.70
C LEU A 213 -16.23 13.82 -4.47
N ILE A 214 -16.18 12.59 -4.97
CA ILE A 214 -14.98 11.74 -4.88
C ILE A 214 -13.84 12.34 -5.69
N VAL A 215 -14.11 12.82 -6.90
CA VAL A 215 -13.10 13.46 -7.75
C VAL A 215 -12.51 14.70 -7.06
N ALA A 216 -13.37 15.55 -6.48
CA ALA A 216 -12.94 16.75 -5.76
C ALA A 216 -12.11 16.41 -4.51
N LEU A 217 -12.59 15.51 -3.66
CA LEU A 217 -11.87 15.07 -2.45
C LEU A 217 -10.53 14.41 -2.79
N ALA A 218 -10.51 13.52 -3.78
CA ALA A 218 -9.31 12.86 -4.25
C ALA A 218 -8.31 13.86 -4.83
N GLY A 219 -8.77 14.79 -5.69
CA GLY A 219 -7.93 15.81 -6.29
C GLY A 219 -7.31 16.76 -5.26
N LEU A 220 -8.11 17.28 -4.33
CA LEU A 220 -7.62 18.13 -3.23
C LEU A 220 -6.64 17.36 -2.33
N GLY A 221 -6.96 16.12 -1.97
CA GLY A 221 -6.08 15.25 -1.18
C GLY A 221 -4.76 14.96 -1.90
N TRP A 222 -4.81 14.73 -3.21
CA TRP A 222 -3.62 14.55 -4.05
C TRP A 222 -2.70 15.77 -4.02
N ILE A 223 -3.27 16.98 -4.24
CA ILE A 223 -2.51 18.25 -4.21
C ILE A 223 -1.89 18.45 -2.82
N ALA A 224 -2.67 18.29 -1.76
CA ALA A 224 -2.19 18.49 -0.39
C ALA A 224 -1.04 17.53 -0.03
N LEU A 225 -1.15 16.24 -0.37
CA LEU A 225 -0.11 15.25 -0.13
C LEU A 225 1.12 15.46 -1.02
N ALA A 226 0.94 15.85 -2.28
CA ALA A 226 2.04 16.15 -3.19
C ALA A 226 2.87 17.33 -2.69
N LEU A 227 2.22 18.46 -2.32
CA LEU A 227 2.89 19.62 -1.74
C LEU A 227 3.64 19.25 -0.45
N ARG A 228 3.00 18.46 0.42
CA ARG A 228 3.64 17.97 1.65
C ARG A 228 4.84 17.09 1.39
N GLY A 229 4.75 16.22 0.39
CA GLY A 229 5.85 15.33 -0.03
C GLY A 229 7.04 16.11 -0.59
N LEU A 230 6.80 17.13 -1.41
CA LEU A 230 7.82 18.00 -1.98
C LEU A 230 8.54 18.83 -0.90
N SER A 231 7.79 19.39 0.05
CA SER A 231 8.37 20.11 1.19
C SER A 231 9.25 19.19 2.05
N GLY A 232 8.79 17.98 2.33
CA GLY A 232 9.53 16.97 3.09
C GLY A 232 10.78 16.44 2.38
N ALA A 233 10.82 16.52 1.05
CA ALA A 233 11.99 16.19 0.24
C ALA A 233 13.00 17.34 0.14
N GLY A 234 12.67 18.53 0.66
CA GLY A 234 13.52 19.74 0.54
C GLY A 234 13.47 20.41 -0.83
N LEU A 235 12.47 20.07 -1.65
CA LEU A 235 12.30 20.62 -3.01
C LEU A 235 11.51 21.94 -3.01
N ILE A 236 10.79 22.23 -1.93
CA ILE A 236 10.06 23.48 -1.69
C ILE A 236 10.44 23.98 -0.31
N ASN A 237 11.03 25.19 -0.22
CA ASN A 237 11.22 25.88 1.05
C ASN A 237 9.90 26.50 1.50
N THR A 238 9.27 25.94 2.53
CA THR A 238 8.07 26.49 3.18
C THR A 238 8.44 27.29 4.44
N THR A 239 9.65 27.84 4.52
CA THR A 239 10.05 28.71 5.62
C THR A 239 10.01 30.18 5.17
N GLN A 240 8.96 30.85 5.51
CA GLN A 240 8.94 32.24 5.98
C GLN A 240 8.16 32.32 7.25
#